data_09a830e7e0ea5321bf45c95abe25380a
#
_entry.id   09a830e7e0ea5321bf45c95abe25380a
#
_cell.length_a   1.000
_cell.length_b   1.000
_cell.length_c   1.000
_cell.angle_alpha   90.00
_cell.angle_beta   90.00
_cell.angle_gamma   90.00
#
_symmetry.space_group_name_H-M   'P 1'
#
loop_
_entity.id
_entity.type
_entity.pdbx_description
1 polymer ?
#
loop_
_entity_poly.entity_id
_entity_poly.type
_entity_poly.pdbx_seq_one_letter_code
_entity_poly.pdbx_strand_id
1 'polypeptide(L)'
;SSFVSGNNPDSMQMKPEIKNRKVYAKYSFAKRFEGGPGLVHGGILSAALDDMMGYSTVIHNIFSVTANLSVNFLKPTPVEKDFELYAWVKEVDDKKVYTEAVIQLGEEIHVEAHGMFIDLGLDAAEFFAPDKNYP
;
A
#
# COMPACT_ATOMS: atom_id res chain seq x y z
N SER A 1 -3.03 13.94 -4.37
CA SER A 1 -3.16 12.54 -4.84
C SER A 1 -1.80 11.87 -4.86
N SER A 2 -1.78 10.59 -4.59
CA SER A 2 -0.53 9.82 -4.59
C SER A 2 -0.27 9.19 -5.96
N PHE A 3 0.98 8.79 -6.17
CA PHE A 3 1.35 8.00 -7.35
C PHE A 3 0.56 6.69 -7.41
N VAL A 4 0.33 6.06 -6.26
CA VAL A 4 -0.31 4.74 -6.20
C VAL A 4 -1.82 4.82 -6.43
N SER A 5 -2.51 5.73 -5.75
CA SER A 5 -3.99 5.77 -5.76
C SER A 5 -4.59 7.03 -6.37
N GLY A 6 -3.77 7.90 -6.94
CA GLY A 6 -4.23 9.13 -7.55
C GLY A 6 -5.02 8.94 -8.83
N ASN A 7 -5.78 9.97 -9.22
CA ASN A 7 -6.57 9.96 -10.46
C ASN A 7 -5.77 10.39 -11.70
N ASN A 8 -4.52 10.81 -11.51
CA ASN A 8 -3.65 11.16 -12.62
C ASN A 8 -3.42 9.93 -13.49
N PRO A 9 -3.56 10.03 -14.83
CA PRO A 9 -3.30 8.88 -15.72
C PRO A 9 -1.90 8.27 -15.58
N ASP A 10 -0.92 9.05 -15.11
CA ASP A 10 0.45 8.56 -14.91
C ASP A 10 0.61 7.80 -13.59
N SER A 11 -0.37 7.86 -12.70
CA SER A 11 -0.35 7.11 -11.44
C SER A 11 -0.74 5.66 -11.68
N MET A 12 -0.60 4.83 -10.66
CA MET A 12 -1.04 3.44 -10.71
C MET A 12 -2.56 3.31 -10.73
N GLN A 13 -3.27 4.35 -10.28
CA GLN A 13 -4.75 4.35 -10.20
C GLN A 13 -5.32 3.20 -9.38
N MET A 14 -4.58 2.74 -8.38
CA MET A 14 -5.04 1.70 -7.49
C MET A 14 -6.12 2.25 -6.56
N LYS A 15 -7.22 1.52 -6.40
CA LYS A 15 -8.38 1.94 -5.61
C LYS A 15 -8.56 0.99 -4.43
N PRO A 16 -7.86 1.21 -3.32
CA PRO A 16 -8.00 0.35 -2.16
C PRO A 16 -9.36 0.53 -1.47
N GLU A 17 -9.86 -0.54 -0.92
CA GLU A 17 -11.08 -0.56 -0.13
C GLU A 17 -10.83 -1.30 1.19
N ILE A 18 -11.77 -1.21 2.13
CA ILE A 18 -11.65 -1.88 3.43
C ILE A 18 -12.44 -3.18 3.38
N LYS A 19 -11.76 -4.29 3.70
CA LYS A 19 -12.36 -5.62 3.71
C LYS A 19 -11.85 -6.37 4.93
N ASN A 20 -12.76 -6.75 5.85
CA ASN A 20 -12.42 -7.46 7.08
C ASN A 20 -11.33 -6.74 7.89
N ARG A 21 -11.45 -5.42 8.07
CA ARG A 21 -10.51 -4.55 8.79
C ARG A 21 -9.13 -4.48 8.16
N LYS A 22 -8.98 -4.93 6.93
CA LYS A 22 -7.76 -4.81 6.16
C LYS A 22 -7.99 -3.88 4.99
N VAL A 23 -6.94 -3.21 4.58
CA VAL A 23 -6.94 -2.52 3.29
C VAL A 23 -6.76 -3.56 2.22
N TYR A 24 -7.61 -3.52 1.21
CA TYR A 24 -7.65 -4.50 0.13
C TYR A 24 -7.69 -3.81 -1.21
N ALA A 25 -6.96 -4.35 -2.18
CA ALA A 25 -7.07 -3.95 -3.57
C ALA A 25 -6.89 -5.16 -4.47
N LYS A 26 -7.70 -5.25 -5.50
CA LYS A 26 -7.44 -6.16 -6.61
C LYS A 26 -6.80 -5.31 -7.69
N TYR A 27 -5.60 -5.69 -8.15
CA TYR A 27 -4.84 -4.83 -9.03
C TYR A 27 -4.04 -5.63 -10.05
N SER A 28 -4.07 -5.16 -11.29
CA SER A 28 -3.26 -5.67 -12.38
C SER A 28 -2.24 -4.61 -12.75
N PHE A 29 -0.96 -4.92 -12.56
CA PHE A 29 0.12 -3.97 -12.84
C PHE A 29 0.30 -3.84 -14.35
N ALA A 30 0.18 -2.63 -14.87
CA ALA A 30 0.30 -2.35 -16.30
C ALA A 30 1.71 -2.64 -16.79
N LYS A 31 1.82 -2.92 -18.09
CA LYS A 31 3.10 -3.21 -18.73
C LYS A 31 4.14 -2.09 -18.55
N ARG A 32 3.71 -0.83 -18.48
CA ARG A 32 4.62 0.30 -18.26
C ARG A 32 5.37 0.25 -16.93
N PHE A 33 4.96 -0.62 -16.02
CA PHE A 33 5.63 -0.83 -14.74
C PHE A 33 6.65 -1.97 -14.76
N GLU A 34 6.99 -2.48 -15.94
CA GLU A 34 8.03 -3.50 -16.07
C GLU A 34 9.38 -3.02 -15.55
N GLY A 35 10.05 -3.93 -14.84
CA GLY A 35 11.49 -3.85 -14.60
C GLY A 35 12.19 -4.78 -15.56
N GLY A 36 12.32 -6.08 -15.19
CA GLY A 36 12.71 -7.10 -16.15
C GLY A 36 11.55 -7.42 -17.09
N PRO A 37 11.82 -8.08 -18.24
CA PRO A 37 10.77 -8.38 -19.22
C PRO A 37 9.61 -9.16 -18.62
N GLY A 38 8.41 -8.61 -18.72
CA GLY A 38 7.18 -9.23 -18.24
C GLY A 38 6.98 -9.21 -16.73
N LEU A 39 7.90 -8.60 -15.98
CA LEU A 39 7.85 -8.59 -14.51
C LEU A 39 7.75 -7.17 -13.98
N VAL A 40 6.96 -6.98 -12.92
CA VAL A 40 6.80 -5.68 -12.29
C VAL A 40 8.09 -5.25 -11.60
N HIS A 41 8.48 -4.00 -11.78
CA HIS A 41 9.63 -3.41 -11.10
C HIS A 41 9.44 -3.45 -9.58
N GLY A 42 10.49 -3.89 -8.85
CA GLY A 42 10.42 -4.00 -7.39
C GLY A 42 10.11 -2.70 -6.67
N GLY A 43 10.57 -1.57 -7.20
CA GLY A 43 10.24 -0.26 -6.65
C GLY A 43 8.75 0.07 -6.75
N ILE A 44 8.08 -0.36 -7.82
CA ILE A 44 6.64 -0.18 -8.00
C ILE A 44 5.87 -1.03 -6.97
N LEU A 45 6.28 -2.29 -6.80
CA LEU A 45 5.68 -3.16 -5.80
C LEU A 45 5.84 -2.60 -4.39
N SER A 46 7.04 -2.09 -4.08
CA SER A 46 7.32 -1.49 -2.78
C SER A 46 6.49 -0.24 -2.54
N ALA A 47 6.33 0.61 -3.55
CA ALA A 47 5.51 1.82 -3.46
C ALA A 47 4.05 1.47 -3.21
N ALA A 48 3.53 0.47 -3.91
CA ALA A 48 2.14 0.01 -3.72
C ALA A 48 1.91 -0.47 -2.29
N LEU A 49 2.81 -1.27 -1.76
CA LEU A 49 2.67 -1.82 -0.41
C LEU A 49 2.88 -0.76 0.67
N ASP A 50 3.83 0.15 0.47
CA ASP A 50 4.03 1.27 1.39
C ASP A 50 2.75 2.12 1.49
N ASP A 51 2.16 2.46 0.36
CA ASP A 51 0.94 3.27 0.33
C ASP A 51 -0.22 2.54 1.03
N MET A 52 -0.39 1.26 0.77
CA MET A 52 -1.45 0.47 1.40
C MET A 52 -1.24 0.32 2.90
N MET A 53 0.00 0.13 3.33
CA MET A 53 0.30 0.04 4.77
C MET A 53 0.04 1.39 5.46
N GLY A 54 0.41 2.50 4.82
CA GLY A 54 0.08 3.83 5.32
C GLY A 54 -1.42 4.04 5.44
N TYR A 55 -2.18 3.63 4.42
CA TYR A 55 -3.64 3.69 4.48
C TYR A 55 -4.20 2.85 5.61
N SER A 56 -3.58 1.71 5.93
CA SER A 56 -4.04 0.89 7.04
C SER A 56 -3.94 1.60 8.39
N THR A 57 -3.00 2.53 8.57
CA THR A 57 -2.95 3.34 9.77
C THR A 57 -4.08 4.35 9.82
N VAL A 58 -4.47 4.89 8.68
CA VAL A 58 -5.56 5.89 8.58
C VAL A 58 -6.90 5.30 9.01
N ILE A 59 -7.19 4.05 8.70
CA ILE A 59 -8.45 3.43 9.11
C ILE A 59 -8.53 3.24 10.63
N HIS A 60 -7.40 3.36 11.34
CA HIS A 60 -7.35 3.41 12.81
C HIS A 60 -7.24 4.85 13.33
N ASN A 61 -7.52 5.82 12.48
CA ASN A 61 -7.42 7.25 12.78
C ASN A 61 -6.01 7.68 13.20
N ILE A 62 -4.99 7.08 12.60
CA ILE A 62 -3.59 7.42 12.84
C ILE A 62 -3.03 8.08 11.58
N PHE A 63 -2.51 9.29 11.72
CA PHE A 63 -1.75 9.94 10.68
C PHE A 63 -0.27 9.66 10.91
N SER A 64 0.36 8.94 9.99
CA SER A 64 1.70 8.42 10.19
C SER A 64 2.58 8.64 8.97
N VAL A 65 3.89 8.49 9.19
CA VAL A 65 4.88 8.50 8.11
C VAL A 65 5.72 7.22 8.19
N THR A 66 6.16 6.75 7.04
CA THR A 66 7.02 5.57 6.95
C THR A 66 8.38 5.86 7.56
N ALA A 67 8.77 5.06 8.55
CA ALA A 67 10.10 5.14 9.15
C ALA A 67 11.00 3.99 8.70
N ASN A 68 10.43 2.81 8.47
CA ASN A 68 11.18 1.66 8.01
C ASN A 68 10.28 0.79 7.13
N LEU A 69 10.83 0.32 6.03
CA LEU A 69 10.12 -0.54 5.08
C LEU A 69 11.02 -1.71 4.73
N SER A 70 10.50 -2.93 4.93
CA SER A 70 11.16 -4.16 4.53
C SER A 70 10.27 -4.92 3.57
N VAL A 71 10.78 -5.25 2.38
CA VAL A 71 10.01 -5.94 1.34
C VAL A 71 10.77 -7.18 0.92
N ASN A 72 10.10 -8.32 0.93
CA ASN A 72 10.64 -9.59 0.48
C ASN A 72 9.91 -10.03 -0.79
N PHE A 73 10.66 -10.16 -1.87
CA PHE A 73 10.15 -10.60 -3.16
C PHE A 73 10.31 -12.12 -3.25
N LEU A 74 9.26 -12.83 -2.84
CA LEU A 74 9.30 -14.30 -2.74
C LEU A 74 9.18 -14.98 -4.09
N LYS A 75 8.40 -14.38 -4.99
CA LYS A 75 8.18 -14.87 -6.35
C LYS A 75 8.12 -13.68 -7.31
N PRO A 76 8.57 -13.85 -8.57
CA PRO A 76 8.38 -12.80 -9.57
C PRO A 76 6.90 -12.45 -9.72
N THR A 77 6.61 -11.18 -9.90
CA THR A 77 5.24 -10.68 -10.08
C THR A 77 5.04 -10.24 -11.52
N PRO A 78 4.38 -11.06 -12.36
CA PRO A 78 4.14 -10.71 -13.76
C PRO A 78 3.24 -9.49 -13.89
N VAL A 79 3.49 -8.68 -14.93
CA VAL A 79 2.56 -7.62 -15.31
C VAL A 79 1.28 -8.22 -15.89
N GLU A 80 0.21 -7.45 -15.88
CA GLU A 80 -1.07 -7.78 -16.52
C GLU A 80 -1.73 -9.05 -16.01
N LYS A 81 -1.53 -9.36 -14.73
CA LYS A 81 -2.27 -10.39 -14.01
C LYS A 81 -2.97 -9.77 -12.81
N ASP A 82 -4.15 -10.28 -12.48
CA ASP A 82 -4.94 -9.80 -11.35
C ASP A 82 -4.37 -10.34 -10.05
N PHE A 83 -3.74 -9.47 -9.27
CA PHE A 83 -3.28 -9.80 -7.93
C PHE A 83 -4.22 -9.24 -6.88
N GLU A 84 -4.20 -9.85 -5.72
CA GLU A 84 -4.86 -9.32 -4.52
C GLU A 84 -3.81 -8.77 -3.58
N LEU A 85 -4.01 -7.54 -3.12
CA LEU A 85 -3.11 -6.85 -2.20
C LEU A 85 -3.87 -6.61 -0.90
N TYR A 86 -3.21 -6.91 0.22
CA TYR A 86 -3.75 -6.69 1.55
C TYR A 86 -2.73 -5.96 2.41
N ALA A 87 -3.20 -5.08 3.28
CA ALA A 87 -2.37 -4.44 4.29
C ALA A 87 -3.17 -4.27 5.58
N TRP A 88 -2.49 -4.35 6.72
CA TRP A 88 -3.13 -4.23 8.02
C TRP A 88 -2.14 -3.75 9.07
N VAL A 89 -2.68 -3.17 10.13
CA VAL A 89 -1.90 -2.83 11.33
C VAL A 89 -1.78 -4.08 12.18
N LYS A 90 -0.56 -4.47 12.49
CA LYS A 90 -0.27 -5.62 13.32
C LYS A 90 -0.21 -5.25 14.80
N GLU A 91 0.44 -4.13 15.12
CA GLU A 91 0.70 -3.73 16.49
C GLU A 91 0.93 -2.22 16.56
N VAL A 92 0.53 -1.63 17.68
CA VAL A 92 0.84 -0.24 17.99
C VAL A 92 1.57 -0.22 19.33
N ASP A 93 2.75 0.38 19.34
CA ASP A 93 3.57 0.54 20.54
C ASP A 93 3.94 2.02 20.65
N ASP A 94 3.19 2.74 21.50
CA ASP A 94 3.27 4.19 21.66
C ASP A 94 3.12 4.87 20.28
N LYS A 95 4.16 5.53 19.76
CA LYS A 95 4.13 6.19 18.46
C LYS A 95 4.54 5.29 17.30
N LYS A 96 4.97 4.08 17.57
CA LYS A 96 5.37 3.14 16.54
C LYS A 96 4.20 2.27 16.13
N VAL A 97 3.89 2.27 14.84
CA VAL A 97 2.80 1.48 14.26
C VAL A 97 3.42 0.45 13.34
N TYR A 98 3.29 -0.80 13.69
CA TYR A 98 3.82 -1.91 12.90
C TYR A 98 2.73 -2.42 11.97
N THR A 99 3.05 -2.48 10.69
CA THR A 99 2.12 -2.88 9.63
C THR A 99 2.68 -4.04 8.84
N GLU A 100 1.80 -4.78 8.22
CA GLU A 100 2.16 -5.87 7.31
C GLU A 100 1.34 -5.77 6.04
N ALA A 101 1.89 -6.31 4.94
CA ALA A 101 1.18 -6.34 3.67
C ALA A 101 1.64 -7.53 2.84
N VAL A 102 0.77 -7.97 1.93
CA VAL A 102 1.08 -9.05 0.99
C VAL A 102 0.51 -8.72 -0.39
N ILE A 103 1.19 -9.25 -1.41
CA ILE A 103 0.65 -9.35 -2.77
C ILE A 103 0.55 -10.84 -3.06
N GLN A 104 -0.65 -11.30 -3.40
CA GLN A 104 -0.88 -12.72 -3.61
C GLN A 104 -1.70 -12.97 -4.87
N LEU A 105 -1.52 -14.16 -5.42
CA LEU A 105 -2.31 -14.69 -6.52
C LEU A 105 -2.89 -16.03 -6.04
N GLY A 106 -4.21 -16.06 -5.80
CA GLY A 106 -4.81 -17.19 -5.13
C GLY A 106 -4.20 -17.37 -3.74
N GLU A 107 -3.68 -18.56 -3.46
CA GLU A 107 -3.04 -18.86 -2.18
C GLU A 107 -1.52 -18.59 -2.18
N GLU A 108 -0.96 -18.21 -3.33
CA GLU A 108 0.48 -17.98 -3.44
C GLU A 108 0.82 -16.52 -3.12
N ILE A 109 1.68 -16.33 -2.14
CA ILE A 109 2.20 -15.03 -1.78
C ILE A 109 3.45 -14.76 -2.62
N HIS A 110 3.39 -13.69 -3.42
CA HIS A 110 4.50 -13.28 -4.28
C HIS A 110 5.41 -12.27 -3.59
N VAL A 111 4.81 -11.38 -2.79
CA VAL A 111 5.55 -10.33 -2.09
C VAL A 111 4.98 -10.19 -0.70
N GLU A 112 5.84 -10.03 0.28
CA GLU A 112 5.43 -9.66 1.63
C GLU A 112 6.20 -8.45 2.09
N ALA A 113 5.58 -7.62 2.93
CA ALA A 113 6.20 -6.42 3.43
C ALA A 113 5.91 -6.22 4.91
N HIS A 114 6.85 -5.59 5.58
CA HIS A 114 6.72 -5.14 6.96
C HIS A 114 7.08 -3.68 6.99
N GLY A 115 6.24 -2.86 7.59
CA GLY A 115 6.48 -1.44 7.71
C GLY A 115 6.39 -0.98 9.15
N MET A 116 7.30 -0.11 9.56
CA MET A 116 7.17 0.59 10.83
C MET A 116 6.90 2.05 10.50
N PHE A 117 5.77 2.55 10.98
CA PHE A 117 5.30 3.90 10.77
C PHE A 117 5.34 4.66 12.08
N ILE A 118 5.53 5.96 12.01
CA ILE A 118 5.53 6.82 13.19
C ILE A 118 4.24 7.62 13.20
N ASP A 119 3.49 7.50 14.30
CA ASP A 119 2.30 8.29 14.56
C ASP A 119 2.73 9.73 14.85
N LEU A 120 2.27 10.67 14.02
CA LEU A 120 2.64 12.08 14.16
C LEU A 120 1.83 12.80 15.23
N GLY A 121 0.88 12.11 15.89
CA GLY A 121 0.05 12.72 16.92
C GLY A 121 -1.02 13.64 16.37
N LEU A 122 -1.28 13.59 15.07
CA LEU A 122 -2.32 14.37 14.41
C LEU A 122 -3.55 13.48 14.20
N ASP A 123 -4.73 14.11 14.19
CA ASP A 123 -5.96 13.40 13.89
C ASP A 123 -6.04 13.14 12.38
N ALA A 124 -5.96 11.86 12.00
CA ALA A 124 -6.04 11.48 10.60
C ALA A 124 -7.37 11.87 9.98
N ALA A 125 -8.47 11.81 10.74
CA ALA A 125 -9.78 12.21 10.24
C ALA A 125 -9.83 13.70 9.89
N GLU A 126 -9.18 14.55 10.66
CA GLU A 126 -9.06 15.97 10.34
C GLU A 126 -8.19 16.20 9.12
N PHE A 127 -7.07 15.48 9.03
CA PHE A 127 -6.12 15.64 7.95
C PHE A 127 -6.68 15.19 6.60
N PHE A 128 -7.44 14.09 6.60
CA PHE A 128 -8.03 13.51 5.39
C PHE A 128 -9.49 13.89 5.20
N ALA A 129 -10.05 14.78 6.04
CA ALA A 129 -11.40 15.28 5.84
C ALA A 129 -11.51 15.96 4.47
N PRO A 130 -12.70 15.91 3.82
CA PRO A 130 -12.88 16.58 2.56
C PRO A 130 -12.53 18.06 2.68
N ASP A 131 -11.46 18.45 2.03
CA ASP A 131 -11.05 19.84 1.95
C ASP A 131 -11.30 20.30 0.52
N LYS A 132 -12.11 21.33 0.38
CA LYS A 132 -12.46 21.88 -0.92
C LYS A 132 -11.25 22.49 -1.65
N ASN A 133 -10.17 22.76 -0.92
CA ASN A 133 -8.94 23.27 -1.48
C ASN A 133 -7.96 22.17 -1.89
N TYR A 134 -8.33 20.93 -1.67
CA TYR A 134 -7.47 19.81 -2.01
C TYR A 134 -7.79 19.34 -3.44
N PRO A 135 -6.80 19.35 -4.33
CA PRO A 135 -7.05 18.97 -5.72
C PRO A 135 -7.41 17.50 -5.91
#